data_ebadeb11bb84b98db5355d1feeca61df
#
_entry.id   ebadeb11bb84b98db5355d1feeca61df
#
_cell.length_a   1.000
_cell.length_b   1.000
_cell.length_c   1.000
_cell.angle_alpha   90.00
_cell.angle_beta   90.00
_cell.angle_gamma   90.00
#
_symmetry.space_group_name_H-M   'P 1'
#
loop_
_entity.id
_entity.type
_entity.pdbx_description
1 polymer ?
#
loop_
_entity_poly.entity_id
_entity_poly.type
_entity_poly.pdbx_seq_one_letter_code
_entity_poly.pdbx_strand_id
1 'polypeptide(L)'
;MDELELLRQQMALVSEFRVPVPDSGAGGYAEIVVCRERTGVDRWAVTDGSLTGLRAWVAGEGWQYVSDVGRTVAYAHERDAALALARQVAELEAACYGAEIDALRAQDQDGER
;
A
#
# COMPACT_ATOMS: atom_id res chain seq x y z
N MET A 1 -21.59 17.03 -22.72
CA MET A 1 -21.23 16.13 -21.60
C MET A 1 -20.97 17.00 -20.38
N ASP A 2 -21.61 16.68 -19.29
CA ASP A 2 -21.50 17.37 -18.01
C ASP A 2 -20.11 17.09 -17.42
N GLU A 3 -19.53 18.10 -16.74
CA GLU A 3 -18.22 17.93 -16.06
C GLU A 3 -18.23 16.78 -15.06
N LEU A 4 -19.32 16.62 -14.30
CA LEU A 4 -19.45 15.55 -13.32
C LEU A 4 -19.43 14.17 -14.00
N GLU A 5 -20.09 14.03 -15.13
CA GLU A 5 -20.10 12.79 -15.89
C GLU A 5 -18.71 12.48 -16.47
N LEU A 6 -18.02 13.50 -16.97
CA LEU A 6 -16.64 13.36 -17.45
C LEU A 6 -15.71 12.90 -16.32
N LEU A 7 -15.82 13.49 -15.13
CA LEU A 7 -15.04 13.08 -13.97
C LEU A 7 -15.33 11.63 -13.57
N ARG A 8 -16.60 11.21 -13.61
CA ARG A 8 -16.98 9.82 -13.34
C ARG A 8 -16.33 8.86 -14.33
N GLN A 9 -16.32 9.21 -15.62
CA GLN A 9 -15.70 8.40 -16.66
C GLN A 9 -14.19 8.32 -16.46
N GLN A 10 -13.54 9.41 -16.09
CA GLN A 10 -12.11 9.45 -15.79
C GLN A 10 -11.79 8.57 -14.57
N MET A 11 -12.59 8.65 -13.51
CA MET A 11 -12.39 7.82 -12.31
C MET A 11 -12.59 6.33 -12.59
N ALA A 12 -13.48 6.00 -13.53
CA ALA A 12 -13.69 4.61 -13.93
C ALA A 12 -12.47 4.01 -14.64
N LEU A 13 -11.59 4.85 -15.19
CA LEU A 13 -10.36 4.43 -15.87
C LEU A 13 -9.17 4.34 -14.90
N VAL A 14 -9.27 4.87 -13.69
CA VAL A 14 -8.18 4.79 -12.71
C VAL A 14 -7.99 3.35 -12.27
N SER A 15 -6.76 2.86 -12.40
CA SER A 15 -6.40 1.49 -12.06
C SER A 15 -5.45 1.39 -10.87
N GLU A 16 -4.94 2.52 -10.38
CA GLU A 16 -3.92 2.56 -9.34
C GLU A 16 -4.03 3.84 -8.54
N PHE A 17 -3.86 3.72 -7.22
CA PHE A 17 -3.66 4.85 -6.31
C PHE A 17 -2.38 4.61 -5.50
N ARG A 18 -1.66 5.69 -5.19
CA ARG A 18 -0.44 5.63 -4.39
C ARG A 18 -0.64 6.39 -3.09
N VAL A 19 -0.41 5.71 -1.98
CA VAL A 19 -0.54 6.26 -0.64
C VAL A 19 0.86 6.35 -0.03
N PRO A 20 1.39 7.55 0.23
CA PRO A 20 2.73 7.68 0.79
C PRO A 20 2.79 7.16 2.22
N VAL A 21 3.90 6.54 2.57
CA VAL A 21 4.20 6.15 3.95
C VAL A 21 4.80 7.37 4.65
N PRO A 22 4.15 7.91 5.71
CA PRO A 22 4.66 9.09 6.41
C PRO A 22 6.01 8.81 7.05
N ASP A 23 6.88 9.80 7.06
CA ASP A 23 8.16 9.78 7.77
C ASP A 23 9.01 8.54 7.46
N SER A 24 8.99 8.09 6.21
CA SER A 24 9.76 6.92 5.80
C SER A 24 11.29 7.12 5.85
N GLY A 25 11.76 8.29 6.26
CA GLY A 25 13.17 8.58 6.53
C GLY A 25 14.07 8.64 5.30
N ALA A 26 13.73 7.95 4.26
CA ALA A 26 14.52 7.85 3.03
C ALA A 26 14.00 8.79 1.93
N GLY A 27 13.45 9.95 2.31
CA GLY A 27 12.97 10.93 1.36
C GLY A 27 11.58 10.69 0.80
N GLY A 28 10.77 9.90 1.49
CA GLY A 28 9.37 9.71 1.12
C GLY A 28 9.14 8.81 -0.08
N TYR A 29 10.06 7.89 -0.36
CA TYR A 29 9.93 6.99 -1.51
C TYR A 29 9.10 5.75 -1.24
N ALA A 30 8.83 5.42 0.03
CA ALA A 30 7.99 4.29 0.36
C ALA A 30 6.52 4.64 0.15
N GLU A 31 5.83 3.85 -0.63
CA GLU A 31 4.42 4.04 -0.97
C GLU A 31 3.68 2.72 -0.86
N ILE A 32 2.40 2.82 -0.46
CA ILE A 32 1.47 1.70 -0.57
C ILE A 32 0.71 1.91 -1.88
N VAL A 33 0.67 0.88 -2.71
CA VAL A 33 0.05 0.96 -4.04
C VAL A 33 -1.25 0.17 -4.03
N VAL A 34 -2.37 0.86 -4.24
CA VAL A 34 -3.70 0.26 -4.33
C VAL A 34 -3.98 0.01 -5.80
N CYS A 35 -4.08 -1.26 -6.17
CA CYS A 35 -4.24 -1.68 -7.56
C CYS A 35 -5.61 -2.29 -7.79
N ARG A 36 -6.25 -1.94 -8.92
CA ARG A 36 -7.46 -2.59 -9.39
C ARG A 36 -7.11 -3.91 -10.06
N GLU A 37 -7.94 -4.94 -9.86
CA GLU A 37 -7.74 -6.23 -10.50
C GLU A 37 -7.81 -6.11 -12.03
N ARG A 38 -8.83 -5.41 -12.53
CA ARG A 38 -8.98 -5.11 -13.96
C ARG A 38 -9.98 -3.96 -14.15
N THR A 39 -9.93 -3.32 -15.31
CA THR A 39 -10.82 -2.22 -15.66
C THR A 39 -12.30 -2.65 -15.55
N GLY A 40 -13.11 -1.79 -14.95
CA GLY A 40 -14.56 -2.00 -14.83
C GLY A 40 -14.99 -2.88 -13.66
N VAL A 41 -14.06 -3.40 -12.88
CA VAL A 41 -14.35 -4.23 -11.71
C VAL A 41 -13.93 -3.49 -10.45
N ASP A 42 -14.82 -3.42 -9.46
CA ASP A 42 -14.52 -2.79 -8.17
C ASP A 42 -13.91 -3.80 -7.20
N ARG A 43 -12.75 -4.33 -7.59
CA ARG A 43 -11.94 -5.23 -6.78
C ARG A 43 -10.51 -4.73 -6.76
N TRP A 44 -10.02 -4.43 -5.57
CA TRP A 44 -8.75 -3.77 -5.36
C TRP A 44 -7.90 -4.52 -4.36
N ALA A 45 -6.59 -4.42 -4.53
CA ALA A 45 -5.60 -4.94 -3.59
C ALA A 45 -4.77 -3.80 -3.01
N VAL A 46 -4.39 -3.94 -1.76
CA VAL A 46 -3.40 -3.08 -1.11
C VAL A 46 -2.05 -3.77 -1.25
N THR A 47 -1.12 -3.18 -2.01
CA THR A 47 0.13 -3.83 -2.40
C THR A 47 1.35 -2.99 -2.06
N ASP A 48 2.53 -3.63 -2.12
CA ASP A 48 3.82 -2.96 -1.98
C ASP A 48 4.34 -2.38 -3.30
N GLY A 49 3.60 -2.55 -4.40
CA GLY A 49 3.97 -2.01 -5.71
C GLY A 49 5.16 -2.68 -6.39
N SER A 50 5.62 -3.81 -5.88
CA SER A 50 6.77 -4.50 -6.46
C SER A 50 6.45 -5.07 -7.84
N LEU A 51 7.38 -4.92 -8.78
CA LEU A 51 7.26 -5.47 -10.13
C LEU A 51 7.54 -6.98 -10.16
N THR A 52 8.30 -7.47 -9.19
CA THR A 52 8.62 -8.89 -9.04
C THR A 52 8.32 -9.31 -7.62
N GLY A 53 7.57 -10.39 -7.45
CA GLY A 53 7.20 -10.84 -6.12
C GLY A 53 6.25 -9.86 -5.43
N LEU A 54 5.20 -9.45 -6.15
CA LEU A 54 4.19 -8.53 -5.61
C LEU A 54 3.54 -9.10 -4.36
N ARG A 55 3.53 -8.31 -3.29
CA ARG A 55 2.87 -8.65 -2.02
C ARG A 55 1.62 -7.80 -1.85
N ALA A 56 0.57 -8.42 -1.33
CA ALA A 56 -0.67 -7.75 -0.96
C ALA A 56 -0.89 -7.88 0.54
N TRP A 57 -1.51 -6.86 1.12
CA TRP A 57 -1.89 -6.89 2.52
C TRP A 57 -3.17 -7.71 2.68
N VAL A 58 -3.09 -8.78 3.46
CA VAL A 58 -4.24 -9.64 3.79
C VAL A 58 -4.64 -9.38 5.23
N ALA A 59 -5.92 -9.07 5.45
CA ALA A 59 -6.44 -8.75 6.78
C ALA A 59 -6.14 -9.89 7.77
N GLY A 60 -5.52 -9.54 8.89
CA GLY A 60 -5.13 -10.50 9.93
C GLY A 60 -3.83 -11.26 9.68
N GLU A 61 -3.27 -11.20 8.46
CA GLU A 61 -2.06 -11.94 8.10
C GLU A 61 -0.89 -11.06 7.70
N GLY A 62 -1.15 -9.81 7.33
CA GLY A 62 -0.12 -8.88 6.89
C GLY A 62 0.27 -9.09 5.43
N TRP A 63 1.53 -8.79 5.11
CA TRP A 63 2.05 -8.91 3.75
C TRP A 63 2.18 -10.38 3.33
N GLN A 64 1.52 -10.72 2.22
CA GLN A 64 1.57 -12.06 1.62
C GLN A 64 1.83 -11.94 0.12
N TYR A 65 2.60 -12.85 -0.43
CA TYR A 65 2.80 -12.88 -1.88
C TYR A 65 1.49 -13.22 -2.60
N VAL A 66 1.16 -12.44 -3.62
CA VAL A 66 -0.05 -12.67 -4.43
C VAL A 66 -0.02 -14.05 -5.06
N SER A 67 1.18 -14.52 -5.46
CA SER A 67 1.36 -15.87 -6.01
C SER A 67 1.01 -16.99 -5.01
N ASP A 68 1.11 -16.73 -3.71
CA ASP A 68 0.81 -17.71 -2.67
C ASP A 68 -0.68 -17.71 -2.29
N VAL A 69 -1.29 -16.53 -2.12
CA VAL A 69 -2.67 -16.42 -1.65
C VAL A 69 -3.70 -16.41 -2.78
N GLY A 70 -3.27 -16.04 -3.98
CA GLY A 70 -4.13 -15.97 -5.16
C GLY A 70 -4.85 -14.63 -5.30
N ARG A 71 -5.35 -14.38 -6.51
CA ARG A 71 -5.96 -13.09 -6.88
C ARG A 71 -7.25 -12.80 -6.10
N THR A 72 -8.05 -13.82 -5.84
CA THR A 72 -9.32 -13.65 -5.11
C THR A 72 -9.10 -13.11 -3.70
N VAL A 73 -8.09 -13.60 -3.01
CA VAL A 73 -7.74 -13.14 -1.67
C VAL A 73 -7.06 -11.77 -1.71
N ALA A 74 -6.13 -11.57 -2.65
CA ALA A 74 -5.40 -10.31 -2.78
C ALA A 74 -6.33 -9.15 -3.17
N TYR A 75 -7.20 -9.35 -4.15
CA TYR A 75 -8.11 -8.30 -4.67
C TYR A 75 -9.51 -8.45 -4.04
N ALA A 76 -9.57 -8.42 -2.73
CA ALA A 76 -10.80 -8.68 -1.98
C ALA A 76 -11.58 -7.42 -1.58
N HIS A 77 -11.04 -6.23 -1.86
CA HIS A 77 -11.59 -4.98 -1.35
C HIS A 77 -12.28 -4.16 -2.43
N GLU A 78 -13.33 -3.43 -2.04
CA GLU A 78 -13.84 -2.31 -2.83
C GLU A 78 -12.86 -1.13 -2.74
N ARG A 79 -12.93 -0.21 -3.69
CA ARG A 79 -11.99 0.92 -3.77
C ARG A 79 -11.86 1.68 -2.46
N ASP A 80 -12.97 2.13 -1.88
CA ASP A 80 -12.94 2.97 -0.68
C ASP A 80 -12.39 2.21 0.53
N ALA A 81 -12.74 0.94 0.66
CA ALA A 81 -12.21 0.06 1.70
C ALA A 81 -10.70 -0.17 1.51
N ALA A 82 -10.24 -0.36 0.28
CA ALA A 82 -8.83 -0.53 -0.03
C ALA A 82 -8.02 0.73 0.29
N LEU A 83 -8.55 1.91 -0.05
CA LEU A 83 -7.89 3.18 0.27
C LEU A 83 -7.81 3.42 1.77
N ALA A 84 -8.86 3.12 2.52
CA ALA A 84 -8.84 3.23 3.99
C ALA A 84 -7.82 2.27 4.61
N LEU A 85 -7.78 1.03 4.14
CA LEU A 85 -6.82 0.02 4.58
C LEU A 85 -5.39 0.45 4.23
N ALA A 86 -5.16 0.98 3.03
CA ALA A 86 -3.85 1.45 2.60
C ALA A 86 -3.31 2.55 3.51
N ARG A 87 -4.15 3.46 3.97
CA ARG A 87 -3.76 4.51 4.92
C ARG A 87 -3.35 3.91 6.26
N GLN A 88 -4.10 2.93 6.77
CA GLN A 88 -3.75 2.21 8.00
C GLN A 88 -2.42 1.47 7.85
N VAL A 89 -2.23 0.78 6.74
CA VAL A 89 -0.97 0.05 6.46
C VAL A 89 0.20 1.03 6.36
N ALA A 90 0.00 2.17 5.70
CA ALA A 90 1.04 3.20 5.61
C ALA A 90 1.48 3.70 6.99
N GLU A 91 0.53 3.90 7.90
CA GLU A 91 0.85 4.30 9.29
C GLU A 91 1.59 3.20 10.05
N LEU A 92 1.19 1.94 9.87
CA LEU A 92 1.86 0.80 10.47
C LEU A 92 3.30 0.66 9.95
N GLU A 93 3.51 0.81 8.66
CA GLU A 93 4.85 0.77 8.05
C GLU A 93 5.73 1.92 8.56
N ALA A 94 5.17 3.12 8.68
CA ALA A 94 5.89 4.27 9.22
C ALA A 94 6.32 4.02 10.67
N ALA A 95 5.44 3.44 11.50
CA ALA A 95 5.76 3.11 12.90
C ALA A 95 6.85 2.05 13.00
N CYS A 96 6.78 1.00 12.18
CA CYS A 96 7.82 -0.04 12.12
C CYS A 96 9.16 0.55 11.67
N TYR A 97 9.17 1.39 10.66
CA TYR A 97 10.38 2.03 10.17
C TYR A 97 11.02 2.94 11.22
N GLY A 98 10.21 3.73 11.93
CA GLY A 98 10.68 4.58 13.03
C GLY A 98 11.33 3.77 14.14
N ALA A 99 10.72 2.65 14.52
CA ALA A 99 11.27 1.75 15.54
C ALA A 99 12.60 1.15 15.11
N GLU A 100 12.75 0.75 13.85
CA GLU A 100 14.01 0.23 13.31
C GLU A 100 15.12 1.29 13.35
N ILE A 101 14.82 2.52 12.96
CA ILE A 101 15.79 3.61 13.01
C ILE A 101 16.22 3.91 14.43
N ASP A 102 15.30 3.94 15.37
CA ASP A 102 15.62 4.17 16.79
C ASP A 102 16.51 3.05 17.36
N ALA A 103 16.23 1.81 16.98
CA ALA A 103 17.07 0.68 17.37
C ALA A 103 18.49 0.78 16.79
N LEU A 104 18.63 1.18 15.53
CA LEU A 104 19.93 1.38 14.89
C LEU A 104 20.72 2.51 15.54
N ARG A 105 20.07 3.61 15.88
CA ARG A 105 20.70 4.73 16.60
C ARG A 105 21.19 4.31 17.99
N ALA A 106 20.41 3.51 18.69
CA ALA A 106 20.81 2.99 20.00
C ALA A 106 22.06 2.08 19.90
N GLN A 107 22.13 1.23 18.85
CA GLN A 107 23.31 0.41 18.58
C GLN A 107 24.55 1.24 18.27
N ASP A 108 24.43 2.30 17.47
CA ASP A 108 25.54 3.18 17.16
C ASP A 108 26.08 3.91 18.41
N GLN A 109 25.19 4.33 19.30
CA GLN A 109 25.60 4.95 20.56
C GLN A 109 26.35 3.95 21.46
N ASP A 110 25.94 2.71 21.52
CA ASP A 110 26.64 1.67 22.26
C ASP A 110 27.97 1.30 21.63
N GLY A 111 28.08 1.38 20.31
CA GLY A 111 29.32 1.10 19.57
C GLY A 111 30.42 2.15 19.72
N GLU A 112 30.10 3.35 20.15
CA GLU A 112 31.07 4.44 20.37
C GLU A 112 31.76 4.41 21.73
N ARG A 113 31.39 3.48 22.57
CA ARG A 113 32.02 3.27 23.86
C ARG A 113 33.16 2.27 23.73
#